data_ed9f0f91f9eb494b69824e925e288190
#
_entry.id   ed9f0f91f9eb494b69824e925e288190
#
_cell.length_a   1.000
_cell.length_b   1.000
_cell.length_c   1.000
_cell.angle_alpha   90.00
_cell.angle_beta   90.00
_cell.angle_gamma   90.00
#
_symmetry.space_group_name_H-M   'P 1'
#
loop_
_entity.id
_entity.type
_entity.pdbx_description
1 polymer ?
#
loop_
_entity_poly.entity_id
_entity_poly.type
_entity_poly.pdbx_seq_one_letter_code
_entity_poly.pdbx_strand_id
1 'polypeptide(L)'
;VKGFWMATHEVTNAEFAEFVKATGYKTLAEKEPPKLPGAPPDMLIPGSAVFTAPTDGNPNWWRWVVGAEWRHPEGPKTGIAGRDRDPVVQVGYDDALAYARWKGKALPDEAQWELAAATGGARRDVPVDANGKPTANYYQGVFPVRDLGTDGFKSRAPVACFPADKHGVHDLIGNVWEWTASAIDPDRNVIKGGSFL
;
A
#
# COMPACT_ATOMS: atom_id res chain seq x y z
N VAL A 1 23.75 5.63 -7.06
CA VAL A 1 22.50 5.48 -7.87
C VAL A 1 22.63 6.38 -9.08
N LYS A 2 22.37 5.87 -10.29
CA LYS A 2 22.26 6.69 -11.49
C LYS A 2 20.99 7.53 -11.44
N GLY A 3 20.95 8.68 -12.15
CA GLY A 3 19.74 9.50 -12.26
C GLY A 3 18.56 8.68 -12.82
N PHE A 4 17.36 8.87 -12.28
CA PHE A 4 16.14 8.18 -12.68
C PHE A 4 14.92 9.10 -12.55
N TRP A 5 13.83 8.73 -13.19
CA TRP A 5 12.52 9.33 -13.02
C TRP A 5 11.66 8.46 -12.12
N MET A 6 10.97 9.09 -11.18
CA MET A 6 10.04 8.43 -10.27
C MET A 6 8.62 8.92 -10.52
N ALA A 7 7.63 8.06 -10.35
CA ALA A 7 6.23 8.50 -10.29
C ALA A 7 6.03 9.44 -9.09
N THR A 8 5.14 10.40 -9.22
CA THR A 8 4.94 11.43 -8.20
C THR A 8 4.05 10.99 -7.05
N HIS A 9 3.40 9.84 -7.16
CA HIS A 9 2.49 9.26 -6.17
C HIS A 9 2.35 7.75 -6.40
N GLU A 10 1.75 7.05 -5.46
CA GLU A 10 1.42 5.63 -5.58
C GLU A 10 0.42 5.40 -6.72
N VAL A 11 0.38 4.17 -7.25
CA VAL A 11 -0.58 3.78 -8.28
C VAL A 11 -2.00 3.84 -7.72
N THR A 12 -2.86 4.58 -8.40
CA THR A 12 -4.25 4.77 -7.99
C THR A 12 -5.17 3.63 -8.44
N ASN A 13 -6.35 3.53 -7.81
CA ASN A 13 -7.40 2.60 -8.23
C ASN A 13 -7.80 2.82 -9.70
N ALA A 14 -7.93 4.07 -10.15
CA ALA A 14 -8.26 4.39 -11.54
C ALA A 14 -7.19 3.88 -12.51
N GLU A 15 -5.91 4.13 -12.22
CA GLU A 15 -4.79 3.69 -13.06
C GLU A 15 -4.69 2.15 -13.12
N PHE A 16 -4.89 1.48 -11.97
CA PHE A 16 -4.87 0.02 -11.93
C PHE A 16 -6.08 -0.59 -12.64
N ALA A 17 -7.25 0.06 -12.55
CA ALA A 17 -8.44 -0.36 -13.30
C ALA A 17 -8.23 -0.28 -14.82
N GLU A 18 -7.52 0.75 -15.33
CA GLU A 18 -7.13 0.82 -16.75
C GLU A 18 -6.28 -0.38 -17.16
N PHE A 19 -5.28 -0.73 -16.35
CA PHE A 19 -4.44 -1.90 -16.58
C PHE A 19 -5.25 -3.19 -16.66
N VAL A 20 -6.09 -3.43 -15.66
CA VAL A 20 -6.94 -4.64 -15.63
C VAL A 20 -7.90 -4.68 -16.80
N LYS A 21 -8.52 -3.55 -17.15
CA LYS A 21 -9.42 -3.44 -18.33
C LYS A 21 -8.70 -3.74 -19.64
N ALA A 22 -7.46 -3.25 -19.78
CA ALA A 22 -6.69 -3.44 -21.02
C ALA A 22 -6.14 -4.86 -21.19
N THR A 23 -5.88 -5.57 -20.08
CA THR A 23 -5.14 -6.85 -20.11
C THR A 23 -5.96 -8.06 -19.67
N GLY A 24 -7.09 -7.86 -18.99
CA GLY A 24 -7.81 -8.94 -18.30
C GLY A 24 -7.03 -9.55 -17.12
N TYR A 25 -6.07 -8.80 -16.57
CA TYR A 25 -5.21 -9.29 -15.49
C TYR A 25 -6.03 -9.69 -14.26
N LYS A 26 -5.66 -10.81 -13.65
CA LYS A 26 -6.16 -11.24 -12.34
C LYS A 26 -5.04 -11.15 -11.31
N THR A 27 -5.29 -10.45 -10.22
CA THR A 27 -4.33 -10.29 -9.13
C THR A 27 -4.12 -11.58 -8.35
N LEU A 28 -3.06 -11.61 -7.55
CA LEU A 28 -2.77 -12.74 -6.66
C LEU A 28 -3.95 -13.04 -5.73
N ALA A 29 -4.58 -12.00 -5.18
CA ALA A 29 -5.73 -12.11 -4.29
C ALA A 29 -6.99 -12.70 -4.95
N GLU A 30 -7.10 -12.63 -6.29
CA GLU A 30 -8.19 -13.20 -7.09
C GLU A 30 -7.91 -14.66 -7.53
N LYS A 31 -6.71 -15.19 -7.29
CA LYS A 31 -6.30 -16.55 -7.67
C LYS A 31 -6.39 -17.50 -6.48
N GLU A 32 -6.51 -18.79 -6.76
CA GLU A 32 -6.38 -19.82 -5.73
C GLU A 32 -4.99 -19.73 -5.08
N PRO A 33 -4.90 -19.57 -3.77
CA PRO A 33 -3.63 -19.53 -3.08
C PRO A 33 -2.94 -20.89 -3.10
N PRO A 34 -1.61 -20.94 -2.93
CA PRO A 34 -0.88 -22.20 -2.87
C PRO A 34 -1.38 -23.04 -1.68
N LYS A 35 -1.49 -24.35 -1.90
CA LYS A 35 -1.88 -25.31 -0.85
C LYS A 35 -0.73 -25.48 0.14
N LEU A 36 -0.75 -24.73 1.22
CA LEU A 36 0.23 -24.83 2.29
C LEU A 36 -0.24 -25.85 3.34
N PRO A 37 0.56 -26.86 3.68
CA PRO A 37 0.23 -27.81 4.74
C PRO A 37 -0.02 -27.09 6.08
N GLY A 38 -1.15 -27.37 6.72
CA GLY A 38 -1.52 -26.77 8.00
C GLY A 38 -2.12 -25.36 7.92
N ALA A 39 -2.28 -24.79 6.73
CA ALA A 39 -2.98 -23.51 6.59
C ALA A 39 -4.45 -23.64 7.00
N PRO A 40 -5.03 -22.63 7.68
CA PRO A 40 -6.46 -22.56 7.94
C PRO A 40 -7.27 -22.68 6.63
N PRO A 41 -8.45 -23.32 6.66
CA PRO A 41 -9.24 -23.56 5.42
C PRO A 41 -9.62 -22.31 4.66
N ASP A 42 -9.87 -21.19 5.33
CA ASP A 42 -10.18 -19.89 4.72
C ASP A 42 -8.99 -19.28 3.99
N MET A 43 -7.77 -19.53 4.45
CA MET A 43 -6.54 -19.10 3.75
C MET A 43 -6.24 -19.92 2.48
N LEU A 44 -7.00 -20.96 2.20
CA LEU A 44 -6.93 -21.73 0.95
C LEU A 44 -7.96 -21.26 -0.09
N ILE A 45 -8.67 -20.18 0.19
CA ILE A 45 -9.65 -19.54 -0.69
C ILE A 45 -9.11 -18.17 -1.10
N PRO A 46 -9.35 -17.69 -2.34
CA PRO A 46 -8.93 -16.36 -2.78
C PRO A 46 -9.33 -15.26 -1.80
N GLY A 47 -8.40 -14.39 -1.50
CA GLY A 47 -8.57 -13.31 -0.51
C GLY A 47 -7.25 -12.64 -0.16
N SER A 48 -7.27 -11.83 0.87
CA SER A 48 -6.09 -11.10 1.36
C SER A 48 -6.10 -10.91 2.87
N ALA A 49 -4.94 -10.58 3.43
CA ALA A 49 -4.83 -10.12 4.80
C ALA A 49 -5.36 -8.67 4.91
N VAL A 50 -6.33 -8.47 5.78
CA VAL A 50 -6.96 -7.17 6.03
C VAL A 50 -6.71 -6.74 7.46
N PHE A 51 -6.32 -5.48 7.65
CA PHE A 51 -6.24 -4.89 8.98
C PHE A 51 -7.64 -4.73 9.57
N THR A 52 -7.80 -5.18 10.79
CA THR A 52 -9.03 -5.04 11.57
C THR A 52 -8.64 -4.68 13.00
N ALA A 53 -9.15 -3.57 13.52
CA ALA A 53 -8.85 -3.19 14.88
C ALA A 53 -9.14 -4.37 15.86
N PRO A 54 -8.26 -4.62 16.83
CA PRO A 54 -8.45 -5.70 17.78
C PRO A 54 -9.70 -5.47 18.63
N THR A 55 -10.28 -6.57 19.13
CA THR A 55 -11.39 -6.56 20.07
C THR A 55 -11.05 -7.44 21.27
N ASP A 56 -11.80 -7.32 22.38
CA ASP A 56 -11.58 -8.10 23.58
C ASP A 56 -11.58 -9.63 23.34
N GLY A 57 -12.34 -10.08 22.34
CA GLY A 57 -12.38 -11.49 21.94
C GLY A 57 -11.36 -11.91 20.90
N ASN A 58 -10.63 -10.98 20.29
CA ASN A 58 -9.64 -11.27 19.26
C ASN A 58 -8.55 -10.19 19.20
N PRO A 59 -7.37 -10.44 19.78
CA PRO A 59 -6.26 -9.49 19.78
C PRO A 59 -5.52 -9.39 18.43
N ASN A 60 -5.79 -10.31 17.48
CA ASN A 60 -5.14 -10.30 16.18
C ASN A 60 -5.74 -9.21 15.29
N TRP A 61 -4.91 -8.28 14.82
CA TRP A 61 -5.31 -7.19 13.92
C TRP A 61 -5.13 -7.51 12.44
N TRP A 62 -4.55 -8.65 12.09
CA TRP A 62 -4.51 -9.16 10.72
C TRP A 62 -5.44 -10.35 10.58
N ARG A 63 -6.36 -10.27 9.64
CA ARG A 63 -7.30 -11.36 9.33
C ARG A 63 -7.27 -11.66 7.85
N TRP A 64 -7.21 -12.94 7.51
CA TRP A 64 -7.53 -13.35 6.16
C TRP A 64 -9.00 -13.12 5.89
N VAL A 65 -9.32 -12.37 4.82
CA VAL A 65 -10.69 -12.09 4.41
C VAL A 65 -10.90 -12.65 3.01
N VAL A 66 -11.74 -13.69 2.94
CA VAL A 66 -12.11 -14.32 1.66
C VAL A 66 -12.78 -13.29 0.76
N GLY A 67 -12.33 -13.20 -0.49
CA GLY A 67 -12.81 -12.25 -1.47
C GLY A 67 -12.35 -10.81 -1.26
N ALA A 68 -11.43 -10.55 -0.33
CA ALA A 68 -10.72 -9.27 -0.31
C ALA A 68 -9.71 -9.22 -1.46
N GLU A 69 -9.84 -8.24 -2.34
CA GLU A 69 -8.98 -7.97 -3.49
C GLU A 69 -9.05 -6.49 -3.83
N TRP A 70 -8.36 -6.03 -4.83
CA TRP A 70 -8.20 -4.60 -5.11
C TRP A 70 -9.51 -3.82 -5.34
N ARG A 71 -10.59 -4.45 -5.87
CA ARG A 71 -11.92 -3.82 -6.01
C ARG A 71 -12.74 -3.87 -4.72
N HIS A 72 -12.41 -4.81 -3.82
CA HIS A 72 -13.10 -5.07 -2.57
C HIS A 72 -12.07 -5.13 -1.42
N PRO A 73 -11.38 -4.00 -1.10
CA PRO A 73 -10.18 -4.00 -0.26
C PRO A 73 -10.34 -4.56 1.14
N GLU A 74 -11.50 -4.41 1.73
CA GLU A 74 -11.84 -4.94 3.07
C GLU A 74 -12.80 -6.15 3.00
N GLY A 75 -12.95 -6.74 1.80
CA GLY A 75 -13.79 -7.92 1.54
C GLY A 75 -15.02 -7.63 0.67
N PRO A 76 -15.83 -8.68 0.32
CA PRO A 76 -16.84 -8.63 -0.74
C PRO A 76 -17.95 -7.59 -0.55
N LYS A 77 -18.13 -7.08 0.66
CA LYS A 77 -19.14 -6.05 0.97
C LYS A 77 -18.63 -4.63 0.81
N THR A 78 -17.37 -4.46 0.49
CA THR A 78 -16.71 -3.16 0.28
C THR A 78 -16.51 -2.89 -1.21
N GLY A 79 -16.10 -1.69 -1.56
CA GLY A 79 -15.83 -1.32 -2.95
C GLY A 79 -15.01 -0.06 -3.07
N ILE A 80 -14.59 0.23 -4.29
CA ILE A 80 -13.76 1.40 -4.63
C ILE A 80 -14.54 2.51 -5.36
N ALA A 81 -15.87 2.44 -5.41
CA ALA A 81 -16.68 3.48 -6.03
C ALA A 81 -16.44 4.84 -5.33
N GLY A 82 -16.10 5.87 -6.11
CA GLY A 82 -15.73 7.19 -5.59
C GLY A 82 -14.33 7.26 -4.96
N ARG A 83 -13.52 6.22 -5.07
CA ARG A 83 -12.15 6.12 -4.56
C ARG A 83 -11.10 6.01 -5.68
N ASP A 84 -11.37 6.67 -6.79
CA ASP A 84 -10.51 6.60 -7.99
C ASP A 84 -9.08 7.07 -7.71
N ARG A 85 -8.91 8.03 -6.80
CA ARG A 85 -7.62 8.59 -6.41
C ARG A 85 -6.99 7.92 -5.19
N ASP A 86 -7.65 6.97 -4.55
CA ASP A 86 -6.99 6.20 -3.48
C ASP A 86 -5.94 5.28 -4.08
N PRO A 87 -4.83 5.03 -3.37
CA PRO A 87 -3.85 4.04 -3.81
C PRO A 87 -4.48 2.66 -3.90
N VAL A 88 -4.12 1.90 -4.93
CA VAL A 88 -4.54 0.51 -5.05
C VAL A 88 -3.87 -0.33 -3.97
N VAL A 89 -4.65 -1.19 -3.32
CA VAL A 89 -4.17 -2.11 -2.29
C VAL A 89 -4.61 -3.55 -2.60
N GLN A 90 -4.24 -4.51 -1.75
CA GLN A 90 -4.48 -5.94 -1.96
C GLN A 90 -3.83 -6.45 -3.25
N VAL A 91 -2.68 -5.90 -3.59
CA VAL A 91 -1.84 -6.27 -4.72
C VAL A 91 -0.52 -6.85 -4.22
N GLY A 92 -0.16 -8.03 -4.73
CA GLY A 92 1.13 -8.66 -4.44
C GLY A 92 2.26 -8.08 -5.30
N TYR A 93 3.49 -8.54 -5.03
CA TYR A 93 4.68 -8.12 -5.77
C TYR A 93 4.53 -8.34 -7.29
N ASP A 94 4.06 -9.52 -7.68
CA ASP A 94 3.90 -9.86 -9.10
C ASP A 94 2.84 -8.98 -9.79
N ASP A 95 1.81 -8.58 -9.06
CA ASP A 95 0.77 -7.69 -9.58
C ASP A 95 1.35 -6.29 -9.83
N ALA A 96 2.12 -5.76 -8.87
CA ALA A 96 2.80 -4.47 -9.01
C ALA A 96 3.82 -4.49 -10.16
N LEU A 97 4.58 -5.59 -10.30
CA LEU A 97 5.54 -5.78 -11.38
C LEU A 97 4.85 -5.87 -12.75
N ALA A 98 3.72 -6.58 -12.84
CA ALA A 98 2.93 -6.69 -14.07
C ALA A 98 2.37 -5.32 -14.50
N TYR A 99 1.84 -4.53 -13.55
CA TYR A 99 1.40 -3.16 -13.82
C TYR A 99 2.55 -2.28 -14.30
N ALA A 100 3.69 -2.29 -13.59
CA ALA A 100 4.84 -1.48 -13.96
C ALA A 100 5.32 -1.80 -15.39
N ARG A 101 5.43 -3.08 -15.75
CA ARG A 101 5.81 -3.51 -17.11
C ARG A 101 4.80 -3.06 -18.17
N TRP A 102 3.52 -3.20 -17.90
CA TRP A 102 2.46 -2.75 -18.81
C TRP A 102 2.54 -1.23 -19.07
N LYS A 103 2.86 -0.45 -18.03
CA LYS A 103 3.02 1.00 -18.13
C LYS A 103 4.35 1.42 -18.75
N GLY A 104 5.23 0.48 -19.14
CA GLY A 104 6.58 0.77 -19.64
C GLY A 104 7.53 1.31 -18.58
N LYS A 105 7.27 0.98 -17.32
CA LYS A 105 8.04 1.38 -16.13
C LYS A 105 8.67 0.18 -15.43
N ALA A 106 9.39 0.42 -14.35
CA ALA A 106 9.90 -0.60 -13.44
C ALA A 106 9.54 -0.22 -12.00
N LEU A 107 9.55 -1.18 -11.09
CA LEU A 107 9.57 -0.88 -9.66
C LEU A 107 10.93 -0.25 -9.31
N PRO A 108 10.98 0.74 -8.41
CA PRO A 108 12.25 1.27 -7.92
C PRO A 108 13.00 0.17 -7.16
N ASP A 109 14.31 0.15 -7.22
CA ASP A 109 15.09 -0.58 -6.22
C ASP A 109 15.10 0.18 -4.88
N GLU A 110 15.49 -0.52 -3.80
CA GLU A 110 15.52 0.08 -2.47
C GLU A 110 16.42 1.34 -2.42
N ALA A 111 17.56 1.32 -3.10
CA ALA A 111 18.49 2.44 -3.11
C ALA A 111 17.91 3.66 -3.85
N GLN A 112 17.14 3.45 -4.91
CA GLN A 112 16.42 4.52 -5.62
C GLN A 112 15.34 5.11 -4.73
N TRP A 113 14.54 4.26 -4.09
CA TRP A 113 13.49 4.70 -3.18
C TRP A 113 14.05 5.50 -2.00
N GLU A 114 15.08 4.98 -1.33
CA GLU A 114 15.77 5.67 -0.22
C GLU A 114 16.41 6.99 -0.65
N LEU A 115 16.97 7.04 -1.86
CA LEU A 115 17.53 8.29 -2.37
C LEU A 115 16.44 9.35 -2.57
N ALA A 116 15.30 8.99 -3.13
CA ALA A 116 14.16 9.90 -3.30
C ALA A 116 13.70 10.42 -1.93
N ALA A 117 13.41 9.54 -0.98
CA ALA A 117 12.95 9.90 0.35
C ALA A 117 13.98 10.75 1.12
N ALA A 118 15.26 10.33 1.16
CA ALA A 118 16.31 11.03 1.90
C ALA A 118 16.61 12.42 1.32
N THR A 119 16.69 12.53 0.01
CA THR A 119 16.99 13.81 -0.67
C THR A 119 15.78 14.70 -0.78
N GLY A 120 14.58 14.14 -0.76
CA GLY A 120 13.31 14.85 -0.68
C GLY A 120 13.05 15.50 0.68
N GLY A 121 13.74 15.07 1.73
CA GLY A 121 13.56 15.56 3.09
C GLY A 121 12.49 14.78 3.89
N ALA A 122 12.09 13.61 3.41
CA ALA A 122 11.08 12.75 4.03
C ALA A 122 11.52 12.07 5.35
N ARG A 123 12.73 12.31 5.80
CA ARG A 123 13.27 11.71 7.04
C ARG A 123 12.78 12.47 8.28
N ARG A 124 11.65 12.04 8.84
CA ARG A 124 11.21 12.46 10.19
C ARG A 124 10.59 11.27 10.89
N ASP A 125 10.93 11.07 12.16
CA ASP A 125 10.32 10.04 13.01
C ASP A 125 8.82 10.28 13.21
N VAL A 126 8.42 11.55 13.20
CA VAL A 126 7.02 11.97 13.19
C VAL A 126 6.83 13.03 12.10
N PRO A 127 6.10 12.74 11.03
CA PRO A 127 5.92 13.67 9.90
C PRO A 127 4.89 14.75 10.25
N VAL A 128 5.34 15.81 10.90
CA VAL A 128 4.52 17.00 11.22
C VAL A 128 5.20 18.28 10.75
N ASP A 129 4.41 19.30 10.45
CA ASP A 129 4.90 20.65 10.15
C ASP A 129 5.37 21.39 11.41
N ALA A 130 5.76 22.66 11.26
CA ALA A 130 6.22 23.50 12.36
C ALA A 130 5.13 23.78 13.44
N ASN A 131 3.86 23.58 13.09
CA ASN A 131 2.71 23.77 13.98
C ASN A 131 2.23 22.44 14.59
N GLY A 132 2.92 21.34 14.31
CA GLY A 132 2.56 20.00 14.77
C GLY A 132 1.42 19.35 13.97
N LYS A 133 1.03 19.91 12.80
CA LYS A 133 0.02 19.31 11.92
C LYS A 133 0.66 18.17 11.13
N PRO A 134 0.00 17.00 11.04
CA PRO A 134 0.48 15.88 10.20
C PRO A 134 0.72 16.28 8.75
N THR A 135 1.83 15.83 8.20
CA THR A 135 2.25 16.03 6.80
C THR A 135 2.25 14.74 5.99
N ALA A 136 1.73 13.66 6.55
CA ALA A 136 1.54 12.36 5.94
C ALA A 136 0.35 11.65 6.57
N ASN A 137 -0.15 10.60 5.92
CA ASN A 137 -1.19 9.72 6.45
C ASN A 137 -0.53 8.57 7.23
N TYR A 138 -0.64 8.56 8.54
CA TYR A 138 -0.09 7.53 9.41
C TYR A 138 -0.94 7.36 10.67
N TYR A 139 -0.75 6.28 11.43
CA TYR A 139 -1.51 6.01 12.66
C TYR A 139 -1.14 7.00 13.77
N GLN A 140 -2.10 7.80 14.24
CA GLN A 140 -1.88 8.76 15.32
C GLN A 140 -2.57 8.30 16.60
N GLY A 141 -1.81 7.72 17.51
CA GLY A 141 -2.36 7.30 18.79
C GLY A 141 -1.73 6.03 19.34
N VAL A 142 -2.53 5.15 19.92
CA VAL A 142 -2.07 3.90 20.53
C VAL A 142 -2.37 2.74 19.58
N PHE A 143 -1.38 2.39 18.77
CA PHE A 143 -1.52 1.27 17.82
C PHE A 143 -1.63 -0.08 18.55
N PRO A 144 -2.49 -0.97 18.12
CA PRO A 144 -3.51 -0.86 17.06
C PRO A 144 -4.92 -0.54 17.62
N VAL A 145 -5.00 0.01 18.83
CA VAL A 145 -6.23 0.11 19.63
C VAL A 145 -7.03 1.37 19.32
N ARG A 146 -6.36 2.51 19.15
CA ARG A 146 -7.03 3.79 18.99
C ARG A 146 -6.24 4.72 18.08
N ASP A 147 -6.76 4.91 16.88
CA ASP A 147 -6.31 5.97 15.97
C ASP A 147 -7.11 7.25 16.23
N LEU A 148 -6.39 8.36 16.40
CA LEU A 148 -6.99 9.69 16.61
C LEU A 148 -7.45 10.32 15.30
N GLY A 149 -6.86 9.95 14.16
CA GLY A 149 -7.18 10.47 12.83
C GLY A 149 -6.97 11.98 12.72
N THR A 150 -5.93 12.52 13.36
CA THR A 150 -5.65 13.97 13.35
C THR A 150 -5.13 14.46 12.00
N ASP A 151 -4.68 13.57 11.13
CA ASP A 151 -4.35 13.83 9.73
C ASP A 151 -5.59 13.95 8.82
N GLY A 152 -6.77 13.59 9.33
CA GLY A 152 -8.05 13.63 8.61
C GLY A 152 -8.49 12.27 8.09
N PHE A 153 -7.69 11.21 8.25
CA PHE A 153 -7.96 9.88 7.73
C PHE A 153 -7.85 8.82 8.83
N LYS A 154 -8.53 7.70 8.65
CA LYS A 154 -8.43 6.48 9.49
C LYS A 154 -8.11 5.24 8.65
N SER A 155 -7.79 5.46 7.41
CA SER A 155 -7.50 4.47 6.39
C SER A 155 -6.70 5.18 5.31
N ARG A 156 -6.58 4.61 4.13
CA ARG A 156 -5.90 5.23 2.99
C ARG A 156 -6.47 6.62 2.68
N ALA A 157 -5.59 7.57 2.43
CA ALA A 157 -5.92 8.86 1.87
C ALA A 157 -5.83 8.80 0.34
N PRO A 158 -6.59 9.61 -0.41
CA PRO A 158 -6.32 9.82 -1.82
C PRO A 158 -4.89 10.29 -2.04
N VAL A 159 -4.22 9.81 -3.09
CA VAL A 159 -2.83 10.17 -3.37
C VAL A 159 -2.65 11.68 -3.51
N ALA A 160 -1.49 12.18 -3.13
CA ALA A 160 -1.14 13.60 -3.17
C ALA A 160 -2.09 14.51 -2.35
N CYS A 161 -2.66 13.99 -1.26
CA CYS A 161 -3.40 14.79 -0.28
C CYS A 161 -2.47 15.56 0.67
N PHE A 162 -1.24 15.08 0.84
CA PHE A 162 -0.22 15.71 1.66
C PHE A 162 0.83 16.42 0.79
N PRO A 163 1.60 17.37 1.37
CA PRO A 163 2.62 18.09 0.61
C PRO A 163 3.63 17.16 -0.05
N ALA A 164 3.98 17.48 -1.30
CA ALA A 164 5.09 16.83 -1.96
C ALA A 164 6.42 17.16 -1.27
N ASP A 165 7.39 16.29 -1.43
CA ASP A 165 8.76 16.57 -1.13
C ASP A 165 9.36 17.60 -2.10
N LYS A 166 10.63 17.96 -1.95
CA LYS A 166 11.29 18.93 -2.82
C LYS A 166 11.51 18.45 -4.27
N HIS A 167 11.30 17.16 -4.55
CA HIS A 167 11.36 16.59 -5.89
C HIS A 167 9.98 16.46 -6.54
N GLY A 168 8.92 16.87 -5.84
CA GLY A 168 7.54 16.76 -6.30
C GLY A 168 6.94 15.36 -6.11
N VAL A 169 7.54 14.51 -5.25
CA VAL A 169 7.03 13.19 -4.93
C VAL A 169 6.20 13.28 -3.64
N HIS A 170 5.04 12.65 -3.66
CA HIS A 170 4.11 12.60 -2.54
C HIS A 170 4.15 11.24 -1.85
N ASP A 171 3.66 11.20 -0.63
CA ASP A 171 3.26 10.00 0.10
C ASP A 171 4.41 8.99 0.35
N LEU A 172 5.69 9.42 0.23
CA LEU A 172 6.87 8.61 0.60
C LEU A 172 6.93 8.22 2.08
N ILE A 173 6.04 8.76 2.91
CA ILE A 173 5.86 8.39 4.31
C ILE A 173 4.38 8.14 4.54
N GLY A 174 4.04 6.96 5.07
CA GLY A 174 2.67 6.60 5.41
C GLY A 174 1.85 6.15 4.21
N ASN A 175 0.57 6.37 4.25
CA ASN A 175 -0.47 5.99 3.31
C ASN A 175 -0.51 4.48 3.04
N VAL A 176 0.29 3.94 2.11
CA VAL A 176 0.40 2.49 1.87
C VAL A 176 1.86 2.07 1.71
N TRP A 177 2.17 0.82 2.06
CA TRP A 177 3.48 0.23 1.76
C TRP A 177 3.70 0.13 0.26
N GLU A 178 4.93 0.42 -0.16
CA GLU A 178 5.33 0.40 -1.55
C GLU A 178 6.30 -0.76 -1.85
N TRP A 179 5.99 -1.53 -2.90
CA TRP A 179 6.86 -2.57 -3.39
C TRP A 179 8.10 -2.01 -4.07
N THR A 180 9.26 -2.59 -3.76
CA THR A 180 10.51 -2.32 -4.47
C THR A 180 10.98 -3.56 -5.25
N ALA A 181 11.84 -3.35 -6.24
CA ALA A 181 12.45 -4.45 -6.98
C ALA A 181 13.55 -5.19 -6.19
N SER A 182 13.93 -4.68 -5.02
CA SER A 182 14.94 -5.30 -4.17
C SER A 182 14.37 -6.48 -3.42
N ALA A 183 15.11 -7.59 -3.41
CA ALA A 183 14.76 -8.80 -2.68
C ALA A 183 15.69 -8.96 -1.46
N ILE A 184 15.14 -9.44 -0.35
CA ILE A 184 15.90 -9.88 0.82
C ILE A 184 16.39 -11.31 0.59
N ASP A 185 15.53 -12.14 0.01
CA ASP A 185 15.77 -13.52 -0.38
C ASP A 185 14.82 -13.89 -1.54
N PRO A 186 14.88 -15.14 -2.09
CA PRO A 186 14.05 -15.51 -3.24
C PRO A 186 12.55 -15.32 -3.07
N ASP A 187 12.05 -15.35 -1.82
CA ASP A 187 10.61 -15.34 -1.51
C ASP A 187 10.14 -14.02 -0.88
N ARG A 188 11.06 -13.07 -0.61
CA ARG A 188 10.73 -11.83 0.11
C ARG A 188 11.32 -10.59 -0.57
N ASN A 189 10.45 -9.68 -0.96
CA ASN A 189 10.82 -8.36 -1.48
C ASN A 189 10.75 -7.29 -0.40
N VAL A 190 11.57 -6.26 -0.57
CA VAL A 190 11.57 -5.08 0.29
C VAL A 190 10.34 -4.24 -0.01
N ILE A 191 9.64 -3.84 1.05
CA ILE A 191 8.59 -2.80 1.01
C ILE A 191 9.06 -1.56 1.76
N LYS A 192 8.61 -0.40 1.36
CA LYS A 192 9.05 0.91 1.89
C LYS A 192 7.87 1.81 2.22
N GLY A 193 8.14 2.96 2.83
CA GLY A 193 7.19 4.05 3.06
C GLY A 193 6.43 3.96 4.40
N GLY A 194 6.19 2.78 4.91
CA GLY A 194 5.21 2.58 5.97
C GLY A 194 3.79 2.62 5.41
N SER A 195 2.81 2.85 6.26
CA SER A 195 1.40 2.92 5.85
C SER A 195 0.59 3.80 6.80
N PHE A 196 -0.71 3.89 6.57
CA PHE A 196 -1.67 4.53 7.50
C PHE A 196 -1.79 3.78 8.85
N LEU A 197 -1.12 2.63 9.00
CA LEU A 197 -1.08 1.81 10.22
C LEU A 197 0.13 2.11 11.09
#